data_7570ac3973b8de94fe4b321a74ffa43e
#
_entry.id   7570ac3973b8de94fe4b321a74ffa43e
#
_cell.length_a   1.000
_cell.length_b   1.000
_cell.length_c   1.000
_cell.angle_alpha   90.00
_cell.angle_beta   90.00
_cell.angle_gamma   90.00
#
_symmetry.space_group_name_H-M   'P 1'
#
loop_
_entity.id
_entity.type
_entity.pdbx_description
1 polymer ?
#
loop_
_entity_poly.entity_id
_entity_poly.type
_entity_poly.pdbx_seq_one_letter_code
_entity_poly.pdbx_strand_id
1 'polypeptide(L)'
;MSNLFATEVVDASVRQRAAARFRQVGVRLPKLSELARPETIEAPLRAALDAVDPDSADPRNLFRVHWHNGIDRRTQTVVPCHLVLPEALTGVRAKIIVALGDRFPMIAAHKVLAAYGCLVPRLVTGQFDLDNQRAVWPSTGKYCLGGV
;
A
#
# COMPACT_ATOMS: atom_id res chain seq x y z
N MET A 1 7.20 23.44 -1.03
CA MET A 1 7.33 21.97 -0.88
C MET A 1 5.97 21.44 -0.51
N SER A 2 5.36 20.57 -1.33
CA SER A 2 4.08 19.95 -0.98
C SER A 2 4.30 19.03 0.22
N ASN A 3 3.54 19.26 1.30
CA ASN A 3 3.58 18.38 2.47
C ASN A 3 2.97 17.02 2.09
N LEU A 4 3.78 15.98 1.99
CA LEU A 4 3.36 14.61 1.65
C LEU A 4 2.28 14.05 2.60
N PHE A 5 2.21 14.59 3.81
CA PHE A 5 1.27 14.20 4.86
C PHE A 5 0.19 15.26 5.12
N ALA A 6 0.02 16.22 4.18
CA ALA A 6 -1.05 17.18 4.31
C ALA A 6 -2.41 16.47 4.33
N THR A 7 -3.18 16.69 5.37
CA THR A 7 -4.56 16.20 5.51
C THR A 7 -5.58 17.25 5.07
N GLU A 8 -5.11 18.45 4.81
CA GLU A 8 -5.95 19.57 4.37
C GLU A 8 -6.33 19.43 2.89
N VAL A 9 -7.59 19.69 2.60
CA VAL A 9 -8.10 19.69 1.22
C VAL A 9 -7.56 20.93 0.51
N VAL A 10 -6.77 20.70 -0.54
CA VAL A 10 -6.15 21.76 -1.36
C VAL A 10 -7.13 22.22 -2.45
N ASP A 11 -7.78 21.25 -3.12
CA ASP A 11 -8.82 21.53 -4.11
C ASP A 11 -10.01 20.58 -3.92
N ALA A 12 -11.13 21.16 -3.46
CA ALA A 12 -12.34 20.40 -3.18
C ALA A 12 -13.00 19.86 -4.46
N SER A 13 -12.89 20.56 -5.57
CA SER A 13 -13.49 20.16 -6.85
C SER A 13 -12.74 18.96 -7.45
N VAL A 14 -11.43 18.98 -7.45
CA VAL A 14 -10.56 17.87 -7.88
C VAL A 14 -10.82 16.64 -7.02
N ARG A 15 -10.85 16.82 -5.68
CA ARG A 15 -11.18 15.75 -4.74
C ARG A 15 -12.55 15.13 -5.04
N GLN A 16 -13.58 15.94 -5.30
CA GLN A 16 -14.93 15.44 -5.59
C GLN A 16 -14.97 14.63 -6.89
N ARG A 17 -14.28 15.08 -7.95
CA ARG A 17 -14.15 14.31 -9.21
C ARG A 17 -13.46 12.97 -8.99
N ALA A 18 -12.34 12.97 -8.28
CA ALA A 18 -11.63 11.73 -7.94
C ALA A 18 -12.53 10.77 -7.15
N ALA A 19 -13.25 11.25 -6.13
CA ALA A 19 -14.16 10.44 -5.34
C ALA A 19 -15.35 9.91 -6.17
N ALA A 20 -15.87 10.69 -7.11
CA ALA A 20 -16.92 10.25 -8.03
C ALA A 20 -16.43 9.13 -8.94
N ARG A 21 -15.22 9.26 -9.50
CA ARG A 21 -14.60 8.25 -10.35
C ARG A 21 -14.37 6.93 -9.61
N PHE A 22 -13.84 6.97 -8.40
CA PHE A 22 -13.66 5.75 -7.57
C PHE A 22 -14.98 5.06 -7.27
N ARG A 23 -16.05 5.81 -6.96
CA ARG A 23 -17.40 5.25 -6.77
C ARG A 23 -17.94 4.61 -8.04
N GLN A 24 -17.75 5.26 -9.19
CA GLN A 24 -18.23 4.75 -10.50
C GLN A 24 -17.59 3.41 -10.85
N VAL A 25 -16.30 3.23 -10.55
CA VAL A 25 -15.57 1.99 -10.83
C VAL A 25 -15.62 0.99 -9.66
N GLY A 26 -16.32 1.31 -8.58
CA GLY A 26 -16.46 0.44 -7.41
C GLY A 26 -15.18 0.23 -6.62
N VAL A 27 -14.18 1.11 -6.75
CA VAL A 27 -12.90 1.01 -6.04
C VAL A 27 -12.97 1.75 -4.72
N ARG A 28 -12.69 1.04 -3.63
CA ARG A 28 -12.45 1.61 -2.29
C ARG A 28 -10.95 1.64 -2.03
N LEU A 29 -10.45 2.79 -1.60
CA LEU A 29 -9.07 2.93 -1.14
C LEU A 29 -8.99 2.63 0.37
N PRO A 30 -8.07 1.76 0.82
CA PRO A 30 -7.83 1.57 2.24
C PRO A 30 -7.28 2.83 2.90
N LYS A 31 -7.68 3.08 4.14
CA LYS A 31 -7.08 4.12 4.97
C LYS A 31 -5.69 3.66 5.42
N LEU A 32 -4.76 4.60 5.63
CA LEU A 32 -3.45 4.27 6.18
C LEU A 32 -3.56 3.60 7.57
N SER A 33 -4.59 3.94 8.35
CA SER A 33 -4.88 3.27 9.63
C SER A 33 -5.31 1.81 9.46
N GLU A 34 -6.02 1.47 8.38
CA GLU A 34 -6.38 0.08 8.05
C GLU A 34 -5.14 -0.71 7.59
N LEU A 35 -4.24 -0.07 6.85
CA LEU A 35 -2.97 -0.69 6.44
C LEU A 35 -2.00 -0.88 7.61
N ALA A 36 -2.03 0.02 8.59
CA ALA A 36 -1.23 -0.10 9.81
C ALA A 36 -1.79 -1.16 10.78
N ARG A 37 -3.11 -1.37 10.77
CA ARG A 37 -3.83 -2.31 11.63
C ARG A 37 -4.86 -3.10 10.80
N PRO A 38 -4.42 -4.05 9.98
CA PRO A 38 -5.28 -4.74 9.01
C PRO A 38 -6.38 -5.59 9.68
N GLU A 39 -6.27 -5.89 10.98
CA GLU A 39 -7.35 -6.49 11.77
C GLU A 39 -8.60 -5.59 11.86
N THR A 40 -8.46 -4.28 11.61
CA THR A 40 -9.57 -3.32 11.60
C THR A 40 -10.34 -3.28 10.26
N ILE A 41 -9.84 -3.96 9.22
CA ILE A 41 -10.55 -4.09 7.95
C ILE A 41 -11.83 -4.90 8.18
N GLU A 42 -12.93 -4.42 7.62
CA GLU A 42 -14.25 -5.02 7.78
C GLU A 42 -14.29 -6.50 7.37
N ALA A 43 -14.95 -7.34 8.17
CA ALA A 43 -14.99 -8.79 7.96
C ALA A 43 -15.49 -9.20 6.55
N PRO A 44 -16.55 -8.59 5.97
CA PRO A 44 -16.99 -8.94 4.62
C PRO A 44 -15.92 -8.68 3.55
N LEU A 45 -15.14 -7.60 3.69
CA LEU A 45 -14.06 -7.29 2.76
C LEU A 45 -12.90 -8.27 2.93
N ARG A 46 -12.53 -8.63 4.16
CA ARG A 46 -11.51 -9.66 4.41
C ARG A 46 -11.89 -11.00 3.79
N ALA A 47 -13.14 -11.43 3.96
CA ALA A 47 -13.64 -12.66 3.33
C ALA A 47 -13.61 -12.57 1.78
N ALA A 48 -13.93 -11.41 1.21
CA ALA A 48 -13.83 -11.21 -0.22
C ALA A 48 -12.39 -11.26 -0.75
N LEU A 49 -11.41 -10.89 0.06
CA LEU A 49 -9.99 -11.00 -0.30
C LEU A 49 -9.54 -12.47 -0.46
N ASP A 50 -10.10 -13.41 0.30
CA ASP A 50 -9.69 -14.82 0.23
C ASP A 50 -9.84 -15.41 -1.18
N ALA A 51 -10.81 -14.93 -1.94
CA ALA A 51 -11.05 -15.32 -3.33
C ALA A 51 -10.17 -14.58 -4.36
N VAL A 52 -9.37 -13.58 -3.91
CA VAL A 52 -8.52 -12.77 -4.81
C VAL A 52 -7.11 -13.32 -4.82
N ASP A 53 -6.58 -13.56 -6.03
CA ASP A 53 -5.17 -13.89 -6.20
C ASP A 53 -4.30 -12.68 -5.78
N PRO A 54 -3.36 -12.86 -4.84
CA PRO A 54 -2.45 -11.79 -4.42
C PRO A 54 -1.61 -11.18 -5.54
N ASP A 55 -1.39 -11.89 -6.63
CA ASP A 55 -0.60 -11.40 -7.79
C ASP A 55 -1.44 -10.70 -8.85
N SER A 56 -2.77 -10.77 -8.76
CA SER A 56 -3.65 -10.09 -9.70
C SER A 56 -3.68 -8.57 -9.48
N ALA A 57 -3.92 -7.82 -10.57
CA ALA A 57 -4.17 -6.37 -10.54
C ALA A 57 -5.60 -6.03 -10.04
N ASP A 58 -6.13 -6.81 -9.11
CA ASP A 58 -7.44 -6.57 -8.51
C ASP A 58 -7.35 -5.43 -7.48
N PRO A 59 -8.19 -4.38 -7.56
CA PRO A 59 -8.13 -3.25 -6.64
C PRO A 59 -8.36 -3.64 -5.16
N ARG A 60 -8.97 -4.79 -4.87
CA ARG A 60 -9.07 -5.32 -3.51
C ARG A 60 -7.71 -5.65 -2.91
N ASN A 61 -6.71 -5.99 -3.73
CA ASN A 61 -5.35 -6.22 -3.24
C ASN A 61 -4.70 -4.99 -2.61
N LEU A 62 -5.23 -3.78 -2.82
CA LEU A 62 -4.81 -2.60 -2.08
C LEU A 62 -4.96 -2.77 -0.56
N PHE A 63 -5.94 -3.56 -0.09
CA PHE A 63 -6.12 -3.89 1.33
C PHE A 63 -5.09 -4.89 1.88
N ARG A 64 -4.25 -5.47 1.02
CA ARG A 64 -3.08 -6.29 1.40
C ARG A 64 -1.76 -5.50 1.35
N VAL A 65 -1.80 -4.19 1.04
CA VAL A 65 -0.60 -3.34 0.96
C VAL A 65 -0.12 -2.96 2.35
N HIS A 66 0.25 -3.96 3.16
CA HIS A 66 0.72 -3.79 4.54
C HIS A 66 1.77 -4.86 4.91
N TRP A 67 2.48 -4.65 6.04
CA TRP A 67 3.55 -5.52 6.50
C TRP A 67 3.08 -6.82 7.16
N HIS A 68 1.79 -6.97 7.46
CA HIS A 68 1.21 -8.08 8.23
C HIS A 68 0.76 -9.26 7.36
N ASN A 69 1.23 -9.38 6.13
CA ASN A 69 0.93 -10.55 5.30
C ASN A 69 1.83 -11.73 5.68
N GLY A 70 1.24 -12.92 5.74
CA GLY A 70 1.96 -14.19 5.90
C GLY A 70 2.73 -14.59 4.64
N ILE A 71 3.35 -15.77 4.68
CA ILE A 71 4.17 -16.31 3.60
C ILE A 71 3.37 -16.54 2.31
N ASP A 72 2.09 -16.88 2.46
CA ASP A 72 1.14 -17.09 1.37
C ASP A 72 0.55 -15.80 0.82
N ARG A 73 0.87 -14.65 1.42
CA ARG A 73 0.35 -13.31 1.13
C ARG A 73 -1.19 -13.20 1.23
N ARG A 74 -1.84 -14.20 1.87
CA ARG A 74 -3.28 -14.28 2.11
C ARG A 74 -3.59 -14.20 3.60
N THR A 75 -2.90 -14.98 4.41
CA THR A 75 -3.06 -14.97 5.86
C THR A 75 -2.47 -13.70 6.46
N GLN A 76 -3.07 -13.28 7.57
CA GLN A 76 -2.61 -12.13 8.34
C GLN A 76 -1.78 -12.57 9.53
N THR A 77 -0.65 -11.90 9.77
CA THR A 77 0.22 -12.14 10.92
C THR A 77 0.13 -11.00 11.93
N VAL A 78 0.25 -11.32 13.22
CA VAL A 78 0.27 -10.31 14.29
C VAL A 78 1.53 -9.46 14.24
N VAL A 79 2.66 -10.10 13.89
CA VAL A 79 3.95 -9.42 13.74
C VAL A 79 4.40 -9.56 12.28
N PRO A 80 4.92 -8.51 11.65
CA PRO A 80 5.47 -8.61 10.30
C PRO A 80 6.48 -9.74 10.16
N CYS A 81 6.42 -10.47 9.05
CA CYS A 81 7.40 -11.52 8.74
C CYS A 81 8.80 -10.92 8.67
N HIS A 82 9.74 -11.50 9.42
CA HIS A 82 11.10 -10.98 9.52
C HIS A 82 12.13 -12.09 9.78
N LEU A 83 13.38 -11.76 9.55
CA LEU A 83 14.53 -12.55 9.95
C LEU A 83 15.32 -11.79 11.00
N VAL A 84 15.87 -12.50 11.98
CA VAL A 84 16.84 -11.96 12.92
C VAL A 84 18.21 -12.50 12.52
N LEU A 85 19.11 -11.60 12.12
CA LEU A 85 20.48 -11.98 11.73
C LEU A 85 21.33 -12.16 12.98
N PRO A 86 22.00 -13.33 13.15
CA PRO A 86 22.86 -13.58 14.28
C PRO A 86 24.17 -12.79 14.19
N GLU A 87 24.78 -12.46 15.33
CA GLU A 87 26.08 -11.79 15.40
C GLU A 87 27.18 -12.56 14.64
N ALA A 88 27.14 -13.88 14.67
CA ALA A 88 28.11 -14.72 13.95
C ALA A 88 28.10 -14.51 12.43
N LEU A 89 26.94 -14.09 11.87
CA LEU A 89 26.83 -13.76 10.45
C LEU A 89 27.21 -12.31 10.16
N THR A 90 26.85 -11.40 11.04
CA THR A 90 26.96 -9.96 10.79
C THR A 90 28.25 -9.34 11.30
N GLY A 91 28.93 -9.99 12.27
CA GLY A 91 30.07 -9.44 12.99
C GLY A 91 29.76 -8.24 13.88
N VAL A 92 28.46 -7.92 14.06
CA VAL A 92 28.01 -6.73 14.78
C VAL A 92 27.28 -7.13 16.05
N ARG A 93 27.67 -6.57 17.20
CA ARG A 93 26.98 -6.77 18.49
C ARG A 93 25.67 -5.99 18.59
N ALA A 94 24.79 -6.20 17.63
CA ALA A 94 23.47 -5.60 17.60
C ALA A 94 22.45 -6.60 17.08
N LYS A 95 21.21 -6.50 17.54
CA LYS A 95 20.09 -7.26 17.02
C LYS A 95 19.66 -6.63 15.69
N ILE A 96 19.99 -7.29 14.57
CA ILE A 96 19.60 -6.83 13.24
C ILE A 96 18.33 -7.60 12.81
N ILE A 97 17.25 -6.87 12.59
CA ILE A 97 15.96 -7.42 12.15
C ILE A 97 15.72 -6.98 10.71
N VAL A 98 15.50 -7.96 9.82
CA VAL A 98 15.19 -7.72 8.41
C VAL A 98 13.73 -8.02 8.17
N ALA A 99 12.91 -6.99 7.94
CA ALA A 99 11.51 -7.16 7.56
C ALA A 99 11.40 -7.66 6.10
N LEU A 100 10.56 -8.68 5.87
CA LEU A 100 10.44 -9.36 4.58
C LEU A 100 9.44 -8.63 3.68
N GLY A 101 9.94 -7.81 2.76
CA GLY A 101 9.12 -7.00 1.85
C GLY A 101 8.51 -7.77 0.67
N ASP A 102 8.86 -9.04 0.49
CA ASP A 102 8.31 -9.93 -0.56
C ASP A 102 6.91 -10.47 -0.23
N ARG A 103 6.40 -10.19 0.97
CA ARG A 103 5.04 -10.57 1.41
C ARG A 103 3.95 -9.61 0.91
N PHE A 104 4.32 -8.57 0.19
CA PHE A 104 3.38 -7.60 -0.39
C PHE A 104 2.71 -8.16 -1.66
N PRO A 105 1.47 -7.74 -1.96
CA PRO A 105 0.72 -8.19 -3.13
C PRO A 105 1.28 -7.63 -4.44
N MET A 106 0.78 -8.14 -5.56
CA MET A 106 0.99 -7.70 -6.94
C MET A 106 2.45 -7.83 -7.41
N ILE A 107 3.38 -7.11 -6.85
CA ILE A 107 4.78 -7.06 -7.31
C ILE A 107 5.77 -7.78 -6.37
N ALA A 108 5.28 -8.49 -5.34
CA ALA A 108 6.10 -9.10 -4.29
C ALA A 108 7.19 -8.14 -3.77
N ALA A 109 6.80 -6.89 -3.44
CA ALA A 109 7.70 -5.89 -2.89
C ALA A 109 6.95 -4.79 -2.12
N HIS A 110 7.51 -4.39 -0.97
CA HIS A 110 6.97 -3.30 -0.15
C HIS A 110 6.90 -1.94 -0.87
N LYS A 111 7.48 -1.83 -2.04
CA LYS A 111 7.47 -0.60 -2.86
C LYS A 111 6.05 -0.19 -3.29
N VAL A 112 5.09 -1.13 -3.35
CA VAL A 112 3.69 -0.81 -3.58
C VAL A 112 3.11 0.07 -2.46
N LEU A 113 3.49 -0.16 -1.19
CA LEU A 113 3.09 0.71 -0.07
C LEU A 113 3.70 2.11 -0.19
N ALA A 114 4.96 2.20 -0.61
CA ALA A 114 5.61 3.50 -0.82
C ALA A 114 4.90 4.29 -1.94
N ALA A 115 4.56 3.64 -3.05
CA ALA A 115 3.81 4.25 -4.15
C ALA A 115 2.40 4.68 -3.70
N TYR A 116 1.70 3.81 -2.98
CA TYR A 116 0.40 4.11 -2.39
C TYR A 116 0.46 5.35 -1.48
N GLY A 117 1.42 5.38 -0.56
CA GLY A 117 1.63 6.50 0.36
C GLY A 117 2.00 7.82 -0.32
N CYS A 118 2.58 7.77 -1.52
CA CYS A 118 2.86 8.97 -2.32
C CYS A 118 1.65 9.48 -3.09
N LEU A 119 0.84 8.59 -3.66
CA LEU A 119 -0.25 8.98 -4.58
C LEU A 119 -1.56 9.27 -3.85
N VAL A 120 -1.98 8.39 -2.94
CA VAL A 120 -3.31 8.47 -2.32
C VAL A 120 -3.53 9.74 -1.51
N PRO A 121 -2.58 10.23 -0.69
CA PRO A 121 -2.76 11.52 -0.02
C PRO A 121 -3.03 12.67 -0.99
N ARG A 122 -2.38 12.68 -2.16
CA ARG A 122 -2.61 13.71 -3.18
C ARG A 122 -3.98 13.60 -3.82
N LEU A 123 -4.47 12.39 -4.04
CA LEU A 123 -5.83 12.16 -4.56
C LEU A 123 -6.90 12.65 -3.59
N VAL A 124 -6.79 12.27 -2.31
CA VAL A 124 -7.80 12.59 -1.30
C VAL A 124 -7.78 14.04 -0.82
N THR A 125 -6.72 14.76 -1.12
CA THR A 125 -6.61 16.21 -0.85
C THR A 125 -6.87 17.08 -2.07
N GLY A 126 -7.04 16.49 -3.26
CA GLY A 126 -7.22 17.22 -4.51
C GLY A 126 -5.92 17.86 -5.05
N GLN A 127 -4.75 17.38 -4.61
CA GLN A 127 -3.45 17.80 -5.16
C GLN A 127 -3.11 17.12 -6.48
N PHE A 128 -3.82 16.03 -6.82
CA PHE A 128 -3.62 15.28 -8.05
C PHE A 128 -4.96 15.09 -8.77
N ASP A 129 -5.03 15.63 -9.98
CA ASP A 129 -6.22 15.57 -10.84
C ASP A 129 -6.08 14.40 -11.84
N LEU A 130 -6.92 13.37 -11.64
CA LEU A 130 -6.94 12.17 -12.49
C LEU A 130 -7.29 12.46 -13.96
N ASP A 131 -7.98 13.56 -14.24
CA ASP A 131 -8.42 13.89 -15.59
C ASP A 131 -7.38 14.68 -16.36
N ASN A 132 -6.54 15.48 -15.68
CA ASN A 132 -5.61 16.43 -16.29
C ASN A 132 -4.13 16.13 -16.01
N GLN A 133 -3.82 15.20 -15.11
CA GLN A 133 -2.44 14.89 -14.72
C GLN A 133 -2.13 13.41 -14.88
N ARG A 134 -0.87 13.10 -15.10
CA ARG A 134 -0.35 11.72 -15.15
C ARG A 134 0.68 11.53 -14.06
N ALA A 135 0.56 10.43 -13.32
CA ALA A 135 1.59 10.00 -12.38
C ALA A 135 2.78 9.42 -13.16
N VAL A 136 3.98 9.91 -12.86
CA VAL A 136 5.22 9.38 -13.43
C VAL A 136 6.07 8.82 -12.30
N TRP A 137 6.50 7.58 -12.43
CA TRP A 137 7.26 6.84 -11.43
C TRP A 137 8.69 6.58 -11.90
N PRO A 138 9.60 7.57 -11.83
CA PRO A 138 11.00 7.38 -12.24
C PRO A 138 11.70 6.46 -11.22
N SER A 139 12.11 5.28 -11.66
CA SER A 139 12.85 4.33 -10.84
C SER A 139 13.51 3.27 -11.70
N THR A 140 14.69 2.80 -11.27
CA THR A 140 15.37 1.65 -11.85
C THR A 140 14.96 0.32 -11.25
N GLY A 141 14.02 0.32 -10.31
CA GLY A 141 13.60 -0.87 -9.55
C GLY A 141 12.09 -0.97 -9.37
N LYS A 142 11.67 -1.85 -8.46
CA LYS A 142 10.25 -2.20 -8.22
C LYS A 142 9.35 -1.04 -7.76
N TYR A 143 9.90 0.15 -7.48
CA TYR A 143 9.08 1.31 -7.10
C TYR A 143 8.19 1.79 -8.26
N CYS A 144 8.72 1.81 -9.49
CA CYS A 144 7.91 2.15 -10.66
C CYS A 144 6.80 1.13 -10.92
N LEU A 145 7.07 -0.16 -10.72
CA LEU A 145 6.05 -1.20 -10.84
C LEU A 145 4.96 -1.10 -9.77
N GLY A 146 5.29 -0.59 -8.59
CA GLY A 146 4.32 -0.40 -7.51
C GLY A 146 3.40 0.80 -7.71
N GLY A 147 3.68 1.68 -8.65
CA GLY A 147 2.89 2.87 -8.97
C GLY A 147 1.92 2.69 -10.16
N VAL A 148 1.99 1.56 -10.83
CA VAL A 148 1.17 1.25 -12.02
C VAL A 148 -0.15 0.61 -11.65
#